data_98bacbc5cb0e06e3d92b9e21f0217cd8
#
_entry.id   98bacbc5cb0e06e3d92b9e21f0217cd8
#
_cell.length_a   1.000
_cell.length_b   1.000
_cell.length_c   1.000
_cell.angle_alpha   90.00
_cell.angle_beta   90.00
_cell.angle_gamma   90.00
#
_symmetry.space_group_name_H-M   'P 1'
#
loop_
_entity.id
_entity.type
_entity.pdbx_description
1 polymer ?
#
loop_
_entity_poly.entity_id
_entity_poly.type
_entity_poly.pdbx_seq_one_letter_code
_entity_poly.pdbx_strand_id
1 'polypeptide(L)'
;MRASTWRKCLCSSSPYPPLELVSGPYDEQIVLDLNRTFKEVKWFDAHREKLRALLNTFSVVNEGFGYPQGLNYLCFPLYYVYHRDDPKTAVEDTFYSLQSLVRVVLPLYPLDAKDYAAYDTICSVANLVILHCYEEEPRLHILFKETHLPFMISLVSSTMPTLYANVFSIQDTLLLWDEIICCSHSTMFRTLLLVLVRAILFHKNMFLHMPVYKSMMLFQQTLKESISICI
;
A
#
# COMPACT_ATOMS: atom_id res chain seq x y z
N MET A 1 2.10 -21.08 -8.24
CA MET A 1 3.17 -20.22 -8.84
C MET A 1 3.38 -18.92 -8.06
N ARG A 2 2.37 -18.04 -7.86
CA ARG A 2 2.50 -16.73 -7.18
C ARG A 2 3.20 -16.82 -5.82
N ALA A 3 2.71 -17.63 -4.90
CA ALA A 3 3.30 -17.80 -3.56
C ALA A 3 4.78 -18.16 -3.60
N SER A 4 5.17 -19.14 -4.43
CA SER A 4 6.57 -19.54 -4.60
C SER A 4 7.44 -18.38 -5.13
N THR A 5 6.91 -17.59 -6.06
CA THR A 5 7.61 -16.41 -6.60
C THR A 5 7.79 -15.35 -5.54
N TRP A 6 6.73 -15.01 -4.80
CA TRP A 6 6.79 -14.00 -3.74
C TRP A 6 7.72 -14.41 -2.60
N ARG A 7 7.70 -15.70 -2.19
CA ARG A 7 8.68 -16.20 -1.20
C ARG A 7 10.12 -15.96 -1.66
N LYS A 8 10.45 -16.29 -2.91
CA LYS A 8 11.80 -16.08 -3.43
C LYS A 8 12.24 -14.61 -3.42
N CYS A 9 11.31 -13.69 -3.65
CA CYS A 9 11.63 -12.27 -3.73
C CYS A 9 11.61 -11.57 -2.35
N LEU A 10 10.73 -11.98 -1.43
CA LEU A 10 10.53 -11.35 -0.15
C LEU A 10 11.20 -12.07 1.03
N CYS A 11 11.41 -13.39 0.89
CA CYS A 11 11.89 -14.25 1.96
C CYS A 11 13.30 -14.74 1.65
N SER A 12 14.27 -14.32 2.44
CA SER A 12 15.68 -14.67 2.23
C SER A 12 16.03 -16.12 2.62
N SER A 13 15.21 -16.77 3.44
CA SER A 13 15.43 -18.15 3.90
C SER A 13 14.12 -18.81 4.33
N SER A 14 13.69 -19.85 3.61
CA SER A 14 12.57 -20.72 4.01
C SER A 14 13.09 -22.16 4.15
N PRO A 15 12.64 -22.99 5.11
CA PRO A 15 11.56 -22.69 6.08
C PRO A 15 12.03 -21.80 7.24
N TYR A 16 11.10 -21.01 7.76
CA TYR A 16 11.33 -20.18 8.95
C TYR A 16 11.05 -20.96 10.24
N PRO A 17 11.65 -20.56 11.37
CA PRO A 17 11.26 -21.09 12.66
C PRO A 17 9.79 -20.73 12.95
N PRO A 18 9.08 -21.60 13.72
CA PRO A 18 7.71 -21.29 14.14
C PRO A 18 7.63 -19.93 14.84
N LEU A 19 6.62 -19.15 14.48
CA LEU A 19 6.37 -17.84 15.07
C LEU A 19 5.42 -17.98 16.26
N GLU A 20 5.89 -17.56 17.44
CA GLU A 20 5.01 -17.41 18.60
C GLU A 20 4.17 -16.16 18.45
N LEU A 21 2.85 -16.34 18.37
CA LEU A 21 1.91 -15.23 18.25
C LEU A 21 1.60 -14.65 19.63
N VAL A 22 1.78 -13.34 19.78
CA VAL A 22 1.60 -12.61 21.04
C VAL A 22 0.56 -11.48 20.89
N SER A 23 0.01 -11.03 22.01
CA SER A 23 -0.78 -9.79 22.07
C SER A 23 0.14 -8.57 22.13
N GLY A 24 -0.33 -7.43 21.67
CA GLY A 24 0.46 -6.19 21.61
C GLY A 24 -0.33 -4.95 22.06
N PRO A 25 0.35 -3.82 22.20
CA PRO A 25 -0.26 -2.58 22.70
C PRO A 25 -1.24 -1.93 21.70
N TYR A 26 -1.24 -2.34 20.43
CA TYR A 26 -2.06 -1.77 19.36
C TYR A 26 -3.32 -2.59 19.04
N ASP A 27 -3.68 -3.55 19.90
CA ASP A 27 -4.73 -4.53 19.62
C ASP A 27 -6.08 -3.90 19.27
N GLU A 28 -6.52 -2.88 20.01
CA GLU A 28 -7.78 -2.17 19.73
C GLU A 28 -7.77 -1.50 18.34
N GLN A 29 -6.65 -0.85 17.99
CA GLN A 29 -6.49 -0.22 16.67
C GLN A 29 -6.49 -1.26 15.55
N ILE A 30 -5.80 -2.38 15.76
CA ILE A 30 -5.76 -3.51 14.82
C ILE A 30 -7.17 -4.05 14.56
N VAL A 31 -7.96 -4.28 15.61
CA VAL A 31 -9.35 -4.74 15.48
C VAL A 31 -10.20 -3.78 14.66
N LEU A 32 -10.10 -2.48 14.92
CA LEU A 32 -10.82 -1.46 14.15
C LEU A 32 -10.43 -1.48 12.67
N ASP A 33 -9.13 -1.62 12.37
CA ASP A 33 -8.63 -1.68 11.01
C ASP A 33 -9.06 -2.96 10.29
N LEU A 34 -8.97 -4.11 10.94
CA LEU A 34 -9.42 -5.39 10.39
C LEU A 34 -10.90 -5.39 10.02
N ASN A 35 -11.74 -4.72 10.82
CA ASN A 35 -13.17 -4.63 10.57
C ASN A 35 -13.53 -3.82 9.31
N ARG A 36 -12.64 -2.99 8.81
CA ARG A 36 -12.85 -2.16 7.61
C ARG A 36 -12.07 -2.62 6.38
N THR A 37 -11.17 -3.61 6.52
CA THR A 37 -10.28 -4.08 5.46
C THR A 37 -10.93 -5.19 4.64
N PHE A 38 -10.95 -5.05 3.32
CA PHE A 38 -11.48 -6.03 2.36
C PHE A 38 -12.81 -6.67 2.79
N LYS A 39 -13.76 -5.85 3.23
CA LYS A 39 -15.07 -6.30 3.74
C LYS A 39 -15.86 -7.14 2.74
N GLU A 40 -15.62 -6.93 1.46
CA GLU A 40 -16.26 -7.65 0.36
C GLU A 40 -15.75 -9.10 0.22
N VAL A 41 -14.63 -9.44 0.86
CA VAL A 41 -13.99 -10.74 0.76
C VAL A 41 -14.30 -11.59 2.00
N LYS A 42 -15.41 -12.30 1.98
CA LYS A 42 -15.86 -13.16 3.12
C LYS A 42 -14.83 -14.15 3.63
N TRP A 43 -13.89 -14.57 2.77
CA TRP A 43 -12.81 -15.45 3.19
C TRP A 43 -12.00 -14.88 4.36
N PHE A 44 -11.80 -13.57 4.41
CA PHE A 44 -11.05 -12.94 5.50
C PHE A 44 -11.77 -13.00 6.86
N ASP A 45 -13.09 -13.12 6.89
CA ASP A 45 -13.84 -13.19 8.14
C ASP A 45 -13.41 -14.39 8.99
N ALA A 46 -13.15 -15.54 8.37
CA ALA A 46 -12.67 -16.76 9.04
C ALA A 46 -11.20 -16.66 9.51
N HIS A 47 -10.45 -15.66 9.04
CA HIS A 47 -9.02 -15.52 9.30
C HIS A 47 -8.66 -14.27 10.11
N ARG A 48 -9.64 -13.43 10.48
CA ARG A 48 -9.40 -12.14 11.17
C ARG A 48 -8.63 -12.30 12.48
N GLU A 49 -8.97 -13.28 13.30
CA GLU A 49 -8.26 -13.53 14.56
C GLU A 49 -6.80 -13.93 14.35
N LYS A 50 -6.52 -14.72 13.32
CA LYS A 50 -5.15 -15.09 12.98
C LYS A 50 -4.35 -13.86 12.50
N LEU A 51 -4.96 -13.02 11.67
CA LEU A 51 -4.36 -11.78 11.18
C LEU A 51 -4.17 -10.76 12.32
N ARG A 52 -5.13 -10.68 13.26
CA ARG A 52 -5.00 -9.88 14.48
C ARG A 52 -3.77 -10.29 15.28
N ALA A 53 -3.62 -11.58 15.57
CA ALA A 53 -2.47 -12.08 16.31
C ALA A 53 -1.15 -11.84 15.57
N LEU A 54 -1.12 -12.02 14.23
CA LEU A 54 0.06 -11.76 13.40
C LEU A 54 0.46 -10.29 13.42
N LEU A 55 -0.50 -9.36 13.27
CA LEU A 55 -0.23 -7.92 13.30
C LEU A 55 0.22 -7.43 14.68
N ASN A 56 -0.37 -7.98 15.76
CA ASN A 56 0.11 -7.73 17.13
C ASN A 56 1.56 -8.20 17.30
N THR A 57 1.86 -9.44 16.87
CA THR A 57 3.22 -9.98 16.93
C THR A 57 4.19 -9.13 16.13
N PHE A 58 3.77 -8.70 14.91
CA PHE A 58 4.60 -7.81 14.08
C PHE A 58 4.94 -6.51 14.82
N SER A 59 3.95 -5.88 15.46
CA SER A 59 4.14 -4.61 16.17
C SER A 59 5.05 -4.74 17.41
N VAL A 60 4.98 -5.87 18.10
CA VAL A 60 5.85 -6.16 19.26
C VAL A 60 7.28 -6.44 18.83
N VAL A 61 7.46 -7.26 17.78
CA VAL A 61 8.81 -7.60 17.29
C VAL A 61 9.50 -6.38 16.63
N ASN A 62 8.73 -5.46 16.08
CA ASN A 62 9.23 -4.27 15.40
C ASN A 62 8.84 -2.99 16.19
N GLU A 63 9.21 -2.92 17.46
CA GLU A 63 8.81 -1.81 18.38
C GLU A 63 9.08 -0.41 17.81
N GLY A 64 10.22 -0.22 17.15
CA GLY A 64 10.59 1.07 16.53
C GLY A 64 9.68 1.50 15.38
N PHE A 65 8.94 0.56 14.79
CA PHE A 65 7.95 0.82 13.75
C PHE A 65 6.50 0.78 14.31
N GLY A 66 6.27 -0.09 15.28
CA GLY A 66 4.96 -0.28 15.90
C GLY A 66 3.88 -0.77 14.92
N TYR A 67 2.70 -0.17 15.01
CA TYR A 67 1.58 -0.45 14.12
C TYR A 67 1.10 0.83 13.42
N PRO A 68 1.70 1.20 12.28
CA PRO A 68 1.23 2.33 11.50
C PRO A 68 -0.06 1.98 10.76
N GLN A 69 -0.89 2.99 10.56
CA GLN A 69 -2.16 2.86 9.84
C GLN A 69 -1.92 2.35 8.41
N GLY A 70 -2.62 1.30 8.03
CA GLY A 70 -2.50 0.70 6.68
C GLY A 70 -1.65 -0.57 6.63
N LEU A 71 -0.94 -0.94 7.69
CA LEU A 71 -0.15 -2.19 7.74
C LEU A 71 -1.01 -3.44 7.50
N ASN A 72 -2.26 -3.42 7.93
CA ASN A 72 -3.26 -4.45 7.65
C ASN A 72 -3.45 -4.69 6.15
N TYR A 73 -3.41 -3.64 5.31
CA TYR A 73 -3.55 -3.77 3.86
C TYR A 73 -2.33 -4.44 3.20
N LEU A 74 -1.15 -4.36 3.81
CA LEU A 74 0.01 -5.13 3.35
C LEU A 74 -0.06 -6.59 3.81
N CYS A 75 -0.55 -6.83 5.01
CA CYS A 75 -0.62 -8.15 5.61
C CYS A 75 -1.64 -9.07 4.91
N PHE A 76 -2.83 -8.58 4.59
CA PHE A 76 -3.93 -9.39 4.04
C PHE A 76 -3.61 -10.07 2.70
N PRO A 77 -3.12 -9.38 1.66
CA PRO A 77 -2.80 -10.00 0.39
C PRO A 77 -1.71 -11.07 0.51
N LEU A 78 -0.70 -10.84 1.36
CA LEU A 78 0.35 -11.82 1.63
C LEU A 78 -0.24 -13.08 2.25
N TYR A 79 -1.01 -12.94 3.34
CA TYR A 79 -1.63 -14.06 4.01
C TYR A 79 -2.60 -14.82 3.11
N TYR A 80 -3.38 -14.10 2.30
CA TYR A 80 -4.30 -14.71 1.33
C TYR A 80 -3.57 -15.61 0.34
N VAL A 81 -2.45 -15.15 -0.20
CA VAL A 81 -1.66 -15.90 -1.19
C VAL A 81 -0.98 -17.11 -0.54
N TYR A 82 -0.33 -16.94 0.61
CA TYR A 82 0.41 -18.01 1.27
C TYR A 82 -0.51 -19.07 1.87
N HIS A 83 -1.63 -18.67 2.48
CA HIS A 83 -2.59 -19.62 3.05
C HIS A 83 -3.26 -20.50 1.98
N ARG A 84 -3.46 -20.00 0.79
CA ARG A 84 -4.01 -20.79 -0.32
C ARG A 84 -3.00 -21.78 -0.92
N ASP A 85 -1.72 -21.54 -0.71
CA ASP A 85 -0.64 -22.41 -1.15
C ASP A 85 -0.33 -23.48 -0.10
N ASP A 86 0.00 -23.04 1.12
CA ASP A 86 0.20 -23.93 2.27
C ASP A 86 -0.26 -23.25 3.57
N PRO A 87 -1.42 -23.67 4.13
CA PRO A 87 -1.92 -23.10 5.38
C PRO A 87 -1.00 -23.30 6.59
N LYS A 88 -0.07 -24.28 6.56
CA LYS A 88 0.79 -24.60 7.69
C LYS A 88 1.93 -23.59 7.86
N THR A 89 2.42 -23.04 6.76
CA THR A 89 3.55 -22.07 6.76
C THR A 89 3.09 -20.64 6.53
N ALA A 90 1.79 -20.42 6.30
CA ALA A 90 1.25 -19.13 5.88
C ALA A 90 1.51 -17.98 6.87
N VAL A 91 1.54 -18.26 8.16
CA VAL A 91 1.76 -17.23 9.19
C VAL A 91 3.19 -16.74 9.13
N GLU A 92 4.15 -17.65 9.13
CA GLU A 92 5.58 -17.36 9.06
C GLU A 92 5.93 -16.68 7.74
N ASP A 93 5.49 -17.24 6.62
CA ASP A 93 5.70 -16.67 5.28
C ASP A 93 5.16 -15.23 5.20
N THR A 94 3.97 -14.99 5.77
CA THR A 94 3.38 -13.64 5.82
C THR A 94 4.19 -12.69 6.68
N PHE A 95 4.57 -13.12 7.88
CA PHE A 95 5.32 -12.28 8.82
C PHE A 95 6.63 -11.79 8.22
N TYR A 96 7.44 -12.70 7.69
CA TYR A 96 8.75 -12.36 7.12
C TYR A 96 8.65 -11.59 5.81
N SER A 97 7.66 -11.90 4.97
CA SER A 97 7.37 -11.12 3.77
C SER A 97 6.91 -9.71 4.11
N LEU A 98 6.08 -9.56 5.15
CA LEU A 98 5.62 -8.26 5.64
C LEU A 98 6.78 -7.41 6.12
N GLN A 99 7.74 -7.99 6.88
CA GLN A 99 8.96 -7.30 7.28
C GLN A 99 9.76 -6.78 6.08
N SER A 100 9.86 -7.58 5.02
CA SER A 100 10.57 -7.18 3.80
C SER A 100 9.84 -6.05 3.06
N LEU A 101 8.53 -6.12 2.92
CA LEU A 101 7.74 -5.04 2.29
C LEU A 101 7.79 -3.74 3.09
N VAL A 102 7.65 -3.82 4.41
CA VAL A 102 7.71 -2.65 5.29
C VAL A 102 9.03 -1.91 5.13
N ARG A 103 10.16 -2.59 5.04
CA ARG A 103 11.47 -1.94 4.80
C ARG A 103 11.50 -1.10 3.53
N VAL A 104 10.79 -1.54 2.49
CA VAL A 104 10.71 -0.81 1.21
C VAL A 104 9.85 0.44 1.34
N VAL A 105 8.70 0.34 2.00
CA VAL A 105 7.74 1.45 2.10
C VAL A 105 7.96 2.35 3.31
N LEU A 106 8.88 1.97 4.21
CA LEU A 106 9.21 2.73 5.43
C LEU A 106 9.45 4.23 5.19
N PRO A 107 10.16 4.66 4.13
CA PRO A 107 10.36 6.09 3.87
C PRO A 107 9.08 6.89 3.59
N LEU A 108 7.95 6.21 3.36
CA LEU A 108 6.63 6.82 3.12
C LEU A 108 5.72 6.76 4.35
N TYR A 109 6.18 6.15 5.46
CA TYR A 109 5.45 6.10 6.72
C TYR A 109 6.01 7.12 7.71
N PRO A 110 5.35 8.25 7.96
CA PRO A 110 5.73 9.11 9.07
C PRO A 110 5.45 8.38 10.40
N LEU A 111 6.50 8.10 11.16
CA LEU A 111 6.40 7.37 12.43
C LEU A 111 5.82 8.24 13.55
N ASP A 112 6.05 9.55 13.45
CA ASP A 112 5.46 10.57 14.32
C ASP A 112 5.28 11.91 13.59
N ALA A 113 4.68 12.89 14.28
CA ALA A 113 4.43 14.23 13.71
C ALA A 113 5.71 15.05 13.42
N LYS A 114 6.88 14.56 13.85
CA LYS A 114 8.19 15.20 13.66
C LYS A 114 9.08 14.43 12.68
N ASP A 115 8.55 13.40 12.04
CA ASP A 115 9.27 12.66 10.99
C ASP A 115 9.32 13.46 9.69
N TYR A 116 10.14 14.53 9.72
CA TYR A 116 10.32 15.41 8.56
C TYR A 116 10.91 14.68 7.36
N ALA A 117 11.71 13.63 7.56
CA ALA A 117 12.32 12.88 6.46
C ALA A 117 11.26 12.11 5.64
N ALA A 118 10.31 11.46 6.30
CA ALA A 118 9.20 10.81 5.63
C ALA A 118 8.29 11.84 4.93
N TYR A 119 8.02 12.97 5.59
CA TYR A 119 7.24 14.05 4.99
C TYR A 119 7.91 14.63 3.74
N ASP A 120 9.20 14.91 3.78
CA ASP A 120 9.97 15.41 2.63
C ASP A 120 9.98 14.37 1.48
N THR A 121 10.07 13.09 1.81
CA THR A 121 9.96 12.01 0.81
C THR A 121 8.59 12.02 0.14
N ILE A 122 7.51 12.10 0.91
CA ILE A 122 6.14 12.15 0.38
C ILE A 122 5.95 13.38 -0.50
N CYS A 123 6.42 14.55 -0.06
CA CYS A 123 6.38 15.80 -0.86
C CYS A 123 7.15 15.66 -2.18
N SER A 124 8.33 15.06 -2.13
CA SER A 124 9.16 14.83 -3.32
C SER A 124 8.46 13.91 -4.32
N VAL A 125 7.86 12.82 -3.84
CA VAL A 125 7.09 11.90 -4.67
C VAL A 125 5.86 12.59 -5.26
N ALA A 126 5.12 13.38 -4.48
CA ALA A 126 3.98 14.15 -4.97
C ALA A 126 4.36 15.11 -6.11
N ASN A 127 5.47 15.83 -5.95
CA ASN A 127 6.01 16.70 -6.99
C ASN A 127 6.43 15.93 -8.25
N LEU A 128 7.04 14.74 -8.11
CA LEU A 128 7.39 13.90 -9.27
C LEU A 128 6.15 13.42 -10.02
N VAL A 129 5.08 13.03 -9.32
CA VAL A 129 3.80 12.68 -9.97
C VAL A 129 3.26 13.87 -10.78
N ILE A 130 3.24 15.07 -10.19
CA ILE A 130 2.78 16.28 -10.87
C ILE A 130 3.64 16.57 -12.11
N LEU A 131 4.97 16.47 -11.97
CA LEU A 131 5.90 16.72 -13.08
C LEU A 131 5.65 15.76 -14.25
N HIS A 132 5.52 14.47 -13.99
CA HIS A 132 5.25 13.48 -15.04
C HIS A 132 3.88 13.69 -15.69
N CYS A 133 2.86 14.08 -14.93
CA CYS A 133 1.56 14.46 -15.49
C CYS A 133 1.68 15.68 -16.42
N TYR A 134 2.50 16.66 -16.04
CA TYR A 134 2.75 17.84 -16.87
C TYR A 134 3.55 17.51 -18.14
N GLU A 135 4.54 16.65 -18.07
CA GLU A 135 5.33 16.23 -19.23
C GLU A 135 4.46 15.53 -20.29
N GLU A 136 3.50 14.70 -19.86
CA GLU A 136 2.58 13.98 -20.76
C GLU A 136 1.40 14.86 -21.23
N GLU A 137 0.91 15.75 -20.38
CA GLU A 137 -0.22 16.65 -20.66
C GLU A 137 0.06 18.05 -20.10
N PRO A 138 0.68 18.96 -20.88
CA PRO A 138 1.07 20.30 -20.41
C PRO A 138 -0.07 21.16 -19.84
N ARG A 139 -1.31 20.89 -20.20
CA ARG A 139 -2.48 21.58 -19.63
C ARG A 139 -2.67 21.27 -18.14
N LEU A 140 -2.10 20.17 -17.64
CA LEU A 140 -2.09 19.81 -16.23
C LEU A 140 -1.11 20.65 -15.39
N HIS A 141 -0.49 21.73 -15.95
CA HIS A 141 0.26 22.72 -15.16
C HIS A 141 -0.54 23.26 -13.97
N ILE A 142 -1.86 23.15 -14.03
CA ILE A 142 -2.76 23.53 -12.94
C ILE A 142 -2.47 22.75 -11.65
N LEU A 143 -1.92 21.53 -11.74
CA LEU A 143 -1.56 20.70 -10.59
C LEU A 143 -0.39 21.29 -9.78
N PHE A 144 0.43 22.18 -10.36
CA PHE A 144 1.49 22.90 -9.64
C PHE A 144 0.97 24.02 -8.74
N LYS A 145 -0.31 24.38 -8.83
CA LYS A 145 -0.88 25.41 -7.94
C LYS A 145 -0.88 24.92 -6.49
N GLU A 146 -0.64 25.84 -5.58
CA GLU A 146 -0.62 25.57 -4.13
C GLU A 146 -1.87 24.84 -3.61
N THR A 147 -3.00 25.02 -4.27
CA THR A 147 -4.27 24.35 -3.93
C THR A 147 -4.30 22.86 -4.22
N HIS A 148 -3.44 22.35 -5.13
CA HIS A 148 -3.43 20.92 -5.52
C HIS A 148 -2.34 20.12 -4.81
N LEU A 149 -1.23 20.74 -4.40
CA LEU A 149 -0.13 20.06 -3.77
C LEU A 149 -0.52 19.34 -2.46
N PRO A 150 -1.29 19.93 -1.53
CA PRO A 150 -1.74 19.22 -0.32
C PRO A 150 -2.58 17.98 -0.64
N PHE A 151 -3.37 18.03 -1.71
CA PHE A 151 -4.12 16.85 -2.17
C PHE A 151 -3.19 15.76 -2.71
N MET A 152 -2.21 16.11 -3.53
CA MET A 152 -1.25 15.15 -4.06
C MET A 152 -0.43 14.51 -2.93
N ILE A 153 -0.01 15.28 -1.94
CA ILE A 153 0.64 14.78 -0.73
C ILE A 153 -0.28 13.79 0.01
N SER A 154 -1.54 14.14 0.23
CA SER A 154 -2.53 13.26 0.87
C SER A 154 -2.76 11.98 0.06
N LEU A 155 -2.81 12.07 -1.26
CA LEU A 155 -2.99 10.93 -2.14
C LEU A 155 -1.79 9.97 -2.08
N VAL A 156 -0.57 10.49 -2.19
CA VAL A 156 0.67 9.71 -2.07
C VAL A 156 0.75 9.04 -0.70
N SER A 157 0.57 9.80 0.39
CA SER A 157 0.68 9.29 1.76
C SER A 157 -0.39 8.26 2.12
N SER A 158 -1.55 8.31 1.48
CA SER A 158 -2.63 7.35 1.74
C SER A 158 -2.55 6.08 0.89
N THR A 159 -1.95 6.12 -0.30
CA THR A 159 -2.03 5.00 -1.26
C THR A 159 -0.71 4.25 -1.41
N MET A 160 0.40 4.95 -1.54
CA MET A 160 1.69 4.30 -1.83
C MET A 160 2.26 3.46 -0.67
N PRO A 161 2.15 3.85 0.62
CA PRO A 161 2.61 3.01 1.72
C PRO A 161 1.93 1.64 1.79
N THR A 162 0.69 1.55 1.32
CA THR A 162 -0.10 0.32 1.26
C THR A 162 0.05 -0.43 -0.06
N LEU A 163 0.94 0.04 -0.96
CA LEU A 163 1.09 -0.48 -2.32
C LEU A 163 -0.27 -0.59 -3.05
N TYR A 164 -1.11 0.43 -2.86
CA TYR A 164 -2.49 0.54 -3.38
C TYR A 164 -3.50 -0.49 -2.87
N ALA A 165 -3.14 -1.39 -1.94
CA ALA A 165 -4.05 -2.41 -1.43
C ALA A 165 -5.24 -1.83 -0.64
N ASN A 166 -5.16 -0.58 -0.17
CA ASN A 166 -6.27 0.12 0.46
C ASN A 166 -7.27 0.73 -0.54
N VAL A 167 -6.89 0.77 -1.82
CA VAL A 167 -7.70 1.37 -2.90
C VAL A 167 -8.31 0.30 -3.78
N PHE A 168 -7.53 -0.69 -4.16
CA PHE A 168 -7.92 -1.71 -5.13
C PHE A 168 -8.62 -2.91 -4.50
N SER A 169 -9.36 -3.68 -5.33
CA SER A 169 -9.86 -4.98 -4.93
C SER A 169 -8.69 -5.93 -4.62
N ILE A 170 -8.96 -7.02 -3.89
CA ILE A 170 -7.90 -8.02 -3.64
C ILE A 170 -7.33 -8.57 -4.94
N GLN A 171 -8.17 -8.82 -5.96
CA GLN A 171 -7.73 -9.34 -7.25
C GLN A 171 -6.79 -8.39 -7.96
N ASP A 172 -7.15 -7.12 -8.03
CA ASP A 172 -6.35 -6.09 -8.68
C ASP A 172 -5.05 -5.82 -7.90
N THR A 173 -5.13 -5.82 -6.56
CA THR A 173 -3.95 -5.75 -5.70
C THR A 173 -2.97 -6.86 -6.02
N LEU A 174 -3.46 -8.10 -6.17
CA LEU A 174 -2.59 -9.24 -6.48
C LEU A 174 -1.97 -9.14 -7.87
N LEU A 175 -2.67 -8.58 -8.85
CA LEU A 175 -2.11 -8.33 -10.20
C LEU A 175 -0.99 -7.30 -10.15
N LEU A 176 -1.22 -6.17 -9.49
CA LEU A 176 -0.18 -5.15 -9.31
C LEU A 176 1.02 -5.70 -8.55
N TRP A 177 0.78 -6.48 -7.48
CA TRP A 177 1.86 -7.01 -6.66
C TRP A 177 2.69 -8.08 -7.37
N ASP A 178 2.13 -8.85 -8.30
CA ASP A 178 2.89 -9.75 -9.15
C ASP A 178 3.96 -8.99 -9.98
N GLU A 179 3.63 -7.76 -10.41
CA GLU A 179 4.56 -6.93 -11.19
C GLU A 179 5.64 -6.28 -10.32
N ILE A 180 5.32 -5.89 -9.07
CA ILE A 180 6.22 -5.05 -8.27
C ILE A 180 7.07 -5.81 -7.25
N ILE A 181 6.59 -6.94 -6.69
CA ILE A 181 7.26 -7.63 -5.58
C ILE A 181 8.66 -8.14 -5.96
N CYS A 182 8.85 -8.57 -7.20
CA CYS A 182 10.13 -9.12 -7.65
C CYS A 182 11.02 -8.10 -8.39
N CYS A 183 10.61 -6.85 -8.38
CA CYS A 183 11.41 -5.76 -8.92
C CYS A 183 12.45 -5.24 -7.92
N SER A 184 13.46 -4.54 -8.42
CA SER A 184 14.31 -3.72 -7.55
C SER A 184 13.48 -2.62 -6.88
N HIS A 185 13.95 -2.10 -5.74
CA HIS A 185 13.24 -1.03 -5.02
C HIS A 185 12.98 0.19 -5.91
N SER A 186 13.96 0.59 -6.72
CA SER A 186 13.81 1.73 -7.65
C SER A 186 12.74 1.47 -8.70
N THR A 187 12.68 0.25 -9.26
CA THR A 187 11.67 -0.14 -10.24
C THR A 187 10.29 -0.21 -9.60
N MET A 188 10.18 -0.77 -8.40
CA MET A 188 8.93 -0.78 -7.62
C MET A 188 8.41 0.64 -7.41
N PHE A 189 9.23 1.55 -6.88
CA PHE A 189 8.84 2.95 -6.66
C PHE A 189 8.40 3.63 -7.94
N ARG A 190 9.15 3.45 -9.04
CA ARG A 190 8.78 3.98 -10.35
C ARG A 190 7.42 3.46 -10.82
N THR A 191 7.17 2.16 -10.67
CA THR A 191 5.89 1.55 -11.06
C THR A 191 4.74 2.13 -10.22
N LEU A 192 4.91 2.24 -8.90
CA LEU A 192 3.91 2.84 -8.02
C LEU A 192 3.61 4.30 -8.38
N LEU A 193 4.64 5.08 -8.71
CA LEU A 193 4.48 6.45 -9.17
C LEU A 193 3.68 6.50 -10.49
N LEU A 194 4.02 5.64 -11.45
CA LEU A 194 3.34 5.59 -12.75
C LEU A 194 1.88 5.17 -12.64
N VAL A 195 1.49 4.38 -11.63
CA VAL A 195 0.08 4.07 -11.36
C VAL A 195 -0.72 5.36 -11.10
N LEU A 196 -0.21 6.26 -10.24
CA LEU A 196 -0.87 7.55 -10.00
C LEU A 196 -0.87 8.45 -11.24
N VAL A 197 0.25 8.53 -11.95
CA VAL A 197 0.36 9.35 -13.17
C VAL A 197 -0.68 8.90 -14.18
N ARG A 198 -0.77 7.60 -14.49
CA ARG A 198 -1.75 7.05 -15.43
C ARG A 198 -3.18 7.30 -15.00
N ALA A 199 -3.50 7.12 -13.71
CA ALA A 199 -4.82 7.41 -13.18
C ALA A 199 -5.21 8.89 -13.36
N ILE A 200 -4.29 9.81 -13.05
CA ILE A 200 -4.52 11.25 -13.23
C ILE A 200 -4.71 11.61 -14.71
N LEU A 201 -3.87 11.07 -15.59
CA LEU A 201 -3.97 11.31 -17.03
C LEU A 201 -5.27 10.76 -17.60
N PHE A 202 -5.72 9.60 -17.16
CA PHE A 202 -6.99 9.04 -17.53
C PHE A 202 -8.17 9.94 -17.12
N HIS A 203 -8.11 10.50 -15.93
CA HIS A 203 -9.14 11.41 -15.41
C HIS A 203 -8.80 12.90 -15.60
N LYS A 204 -7.88 13.24 -16.51
CA LYS A 204 -7.40 14.63 -16.70
C LYS A 204 -8.51 15.67 -16.88
N ASN A 205 -9.62 15.32 -17.52
CA ASN A 205 -10.74 16.24 -17.70
C ASN A 205 -11.38 16.70 -16.38
N MET A 206 -11.31 15.90 -15.32
CA MET A 206 -11.76 16.33 -14.00
C MET A 206 -10.91 17.50 -13.48
N PHE A 207 -9.61 17.42 -13.64
CA PHE A 207 -8.67 18.45 -13.17
C PHE A 207 -8.69 19.70 -14.04
N LEU A 208 -8.98 19.54 -15.36
CA LEU A 208 -8.98 20.67 -16.31
C LEU A 208 -10.29 21.46 -16.30
N HIS A 209 -11.41 20.84 -15.96
CA HIS A 209 -12.75 21.44 -16.17
C HIS A 209 -13.61 21.53 -14.91
N MET A 210 -13.13 21.03 -13.75
CA MET A 210 -13.89 21.08 -12.51
C MET A 210 -13.18 21.92 -11.45
N PRO A 211 -13.93 22.50 -10.48
CA PRO A 211 -13.33 23.09 -9.29
C PRO A 211 -12.45 22.08 -8.55
N VAL A 212 -11.32 22.54 -8.00
CA VAL A 212 -10.29 21.71 -7.35
C VAL A 212 -10.89 20.70 -6.37
N TYR A 213 -11.71 21.17 -5.42
CA TYR A 213 -12.29 20.30 -4.38
C TYR A 213 -13.17 19.18 -4.99
N LYS A 214 -13.89 19.48 -6.07
CA LYS A 214 -14.79 18.51 -6.73
C LYS A 214 -13.99 17.49 -7.52
N SER A 215 -12.96 17.92 -8.25
CA SER A 215 -12.06 17.01 -8.98
C SER A 215 -11.35 16.05 -8.03
N MET A 216 -10.89 16.54 -6.89
CA MET A 216 -10.24 15.75 -5.86
C MET A 216 -11.15 14.67 -5.26
N MET A 217 -12.38 15.04 -4.87
CA MET A 217 -13.37 14.10 -4.33
C MET A 217 -13.71 13.00 -5.32
N LEU A 218 -14.01 13.40 -6.56
CA LEU A 218 -14.36 12.44 -7.62
C LEU A 218 -13.19 11.53 -7.96
N PHE A 219 -11.97 12.07 -8.02
CA PHE A 219 -10.78 11.27 -8.32
C PHE A 219 -10.55 10.18 -7.26
N GLN A 220 -10.67 10.50 -5.98
CA GLN A 220 -10.55 9.48 -4.92
C GLN A 220 -11.61 8.37 -5.04
N GLN A 221 -12.84 8.72 -5.46
CA GLN A 221 -13.90 7.74 -5.68
C GLN A 221 -13.66 6.85 -6.89
N THR A 222 -13.15 7.44 -7.99
CA THR A 222 -12.95 6.74 -9.26
C THR A 222 -11.60 6.03 -9.37
N LEU A 223 -10.66 6.30 -8.47
CA LEU A 223 -9.33 5.68 -8.50
C LEU A 223 -9.41 4.14 -8.50
N LYS A 224 -10.40 3.58 -7.79
CA LYS A 224 -10.67 2.13 -7.79
C LYS A 224 -11.03 1.55 -9.15
N GLU A 225 -11.65 2.36 -10.00
CA GLU A 225 -12.12 1.93 -11.33
C GLU A 225 -11.01 2.03 -12.39
N SER A 226 -9.92 2.69 -12.04
CA SER A 226 -8.84 3.03 -12.99
C SER A 226 -7.76 1.95 -13.11
N ILE A 227 -7.82 0.87 -12.33
CA ILE A 227 -6.72 -0.10 -12.24
C ILE A 227 -6.42 -0.80 -13.55
N SER A 228 -7.45 -1.21 -14.31
CA SER A 228 -7.26 -1.88 -15.61
C SER A 228 -6.52 -1.03 -16.65
N ILE A 229 -6.34 0.27 -16.34
CA ILE A 229 -5.67 1.25 -17.18
C ILE A 229 -4.26 1.53 -16.64
N CYS A 230 -4.04 1.29 -15.35
CA CYS A 230 -2.81 1.62 -14.64
C CYS A 230 -1.77 0.48 -14.66
N ILE A 231 -2.21 -0.75 -14.87
CA ILE A 231 -1.39 -1.95 -15.01
C ILE A 231 -1.30 -2.30 -16.50
#